data_30e07814b8db05f71d08139b2cf26f3a
#
_entry.id   30e07814b8db05f71d08139b2cf26f3a
#
_cell.length_a   1.000
_cell.length_b   1.000
_cell.length_c   1.000
_cell.angle_alpha   90.00
_cell.angle_beta   90.00
_cell.angle_gamma   90.00
#
_symmetry.space_group_name_H-M   'P 1'
#
loop_
_entity.id
_entity.type
_entity.pdbx_description
1 polymer ?
#
loop_
_entity_poly.entity_id
_entity_poly.type
_entity_poly.pdbx_seq_one_letter_code
_entity_poly.pdbx_strand_id
1 'polypeptide(L)'
;MRTLLLGLGACALVACSSTTPSPAAGPASLPTQAIGTSDGITISTSTDVRVISSDIQAPADRVWAVLPSVYEQLGLTEAGTAGNRTLSSTVSFTRRFMGEQATRFVDCGTGSFGTPIAQQYTIRMTVTSTVNPATDGTGSRLENRIEARAFSSDGANAVAAQCRTQGRLEQMISTLVQGKLTS
;
A
#
# COMPACT_ATOMS: atom_id res chain seq x y z
N MET A 1 65.04 38.10 32.63
CA MET A 1 64.29 37.91 33.88
C MET A 1 63.14 36.96 33.50
N ARG A 2 63.33 35.67 33.77
CA ARG A 2 62.76 34.89 34.87
C ARG A 2 61.28 35.14 35.02
N THR A 3 60.42 34.15 34.67
CA THR A 3 60.01 33.18 35.69
C THR A 3 59.28 32.00 34.95
N LEU A 4 59.77 30.78 35.28
CA LEU A 4 59.07 29.50 35.11
C LEU A 4 57.85 29.47 36.04
N LEU A 5 56.77 28.84 35.54
CA LEU A 5 55.82 28.17 36.42
C LEU A 5 55.32 26.89 35.76
N LEU A 6 55.73 25.79 36.37
CA LEU A 6 55.17 24.43 36.12
C LEU A 6 53.72 24.38 36.59
N GLY A 7 52.86 23.71 35.83
CA GLY A 7 51.53 23.35 36.27
C GLY A 7 51.19 21.94 35.77
N LEU A 8 51.22 21.00 36.73
CA LEU A 8 50.85 19.59 36.59
C LEU A 8 49.42 19.39 36.03
N GLY A 9 49.27 18.47 35.13
CA GLY A 9 48.55 17.21 35.26
C GLY A 9 47.04 17.24 35.39
N ALA A 10 46.37 16.74 34.39
CA ALA A 10 45.20 15.86 34.59
C ALA A 10 44.95 15.09 33.29
N CYS A 11 45.33 13.83 33.27
CA CYS A 11 44.85 12.87 32.27
C CYS A 11 43.37 12.62 32.49
N ALA A 12 42.51 13.20 31.64
CA ALA A 12 41.12 12.82 31.56
C ALA A 12 41.03 11.65 30.59
N LEU A 13 40.79 10.47 31.10
CA LEU A 13 40.40 9.27 30.33
C LEU A 13 39.03 9.52 29.69
N VAL A 14 39.03 9.87 28.44
CA VAL A 14 37.80 9.89 27.63
C VAL A 14 37.47 8.44 27.30
N ALA A 15 36.54 7.87 28.06
CA ALA A 15 35.91 6.60 27.71
C ALA A 15 35.11 6.80 26.41
N CYS A 16 35.64 6.28 25.32
CA CYS A 16 34.89 6.13 24.08
C CYS A 16 33.76 5.13 24.34
N SER A 17 32.57 5.64 24.64
CA SER A 17 31.33 4.87 24.54
C SER A 17 31.06 4.65 23.04
N SER A 18 31.42 3.49 22.52
CA SER A 18 30.98 3.00 21.24
C SER A 18 29.47 2.77 21.31
N THR A 19 28.68 3.79 20.98
CA THR A 19 27.27 3.62 20.66
C THR A 19 27.21 2.84 19.34
N THR A 20 27.04 1.54 19.45
CA THR A 20 26.62 0.69 18.33
C THR A 20 25.30 1.27 17.83
N PRO A 21 25.19 1.68 16.53
CA PRO A 21 23.89 2.07 16.00
C PRO A 21 22.98 0.84 16.08
N SER A 22 21.93 0.96 16.88
CA SER A 22 20.85 -0.02 16.92
C SER A 22 20.35 -0.16 15.49
N PRO A 23 20.23 -1.38 14.91
CA PRO A 23 19.65 -1.54 13.58
C PRO A 23 18.28 -0.87 13.61
N ALA A 24 18.06 0.04 12.65
CA ALA A 24 16.79 0.70 12.47
C ALA A 24 15.71 -0.39 12.51
N ALA A 25 14.79 -0.26 13.47
CA ALA A 25 13.64 -1.13 13.55
C ALA A 25 12.94 -1.08 12.19
N GLY A 26 13.01 -2.17 11.44
CA GLY A 26 12.21 -2.35 10.23
C GLY A 26 10.75 -2.13 10.61
N PRO A 27 9.88 -1.77 9.66
CA PRO A 27 8.48 -1.50 9.94
C PRO A 27 7.93 -2.66 10.77
N ALA A 28 7.46 -2.34 11.97
CA ALA A 28 6.92 -3.32 12.90
C ALA A 28 5.80 -4.07 12.17
N SER A 29 6.02 -5.35 11.89
CA SER A 29 4.97 -6.23 11.39
C SER A 29 3.89 -6.29 12.45
N LEU A 30 2.71 -5.74 12.12
CA LEU A 30 1.54 -5.81 12.99
C LEU A 30 1.19 -7.28 13.26
N PRO A 31 0.67 -7.60 14.44
CA PRO A 31 0.38 -8.98 14.81
C PRO A 31 -0.62 -9.60 13.83
N THR A 32 -0.20 -10.65 13.17
CA THR A 32 -1.05 -11.49 12.34
C THR A 32 -1.97 -12.27 13.27
N GLN A 33 -3.26 -11.94 13.29
CA GLN A 33 -4.25 -12.78 13.97
C GLN A 33 -4.55 -14.01 13.08
N ALA A 34 -4.14 -15.17 13.53
CA ALA A 34 -4.55 -16.42 12.92
C ALA A 34 -5.94 -16.78 13.46
N ILE A 35 -6.94 -16.77 12.59
CA ILE A 35 -8.26 -17.33 12.91
C ILE A 35 -8.24 -18.79 12.45
N GLY A 36 -8.12 -19.70 13.40
CA GLY A 36 -8.20 -21.14 13.14
C GLY A 36 -9.65 -21.54 12.84
N THR A 37 -9.90 -22.17 11.69
CA THR A 37 -11.14 -22.88 11.40
C THR A 37 -10.89 -24.38 11.51
N SER A 38 -11.93 -25.15 11.81
CA SER A 38 -11.87 -26.59 12.09
C SER A 38 -11.34 -27.48 10.96
N ASP A 39 -11.09 -26.93 9.78
CA ASP A 39 -10.68 -27.66 8.57
C ASP A 39 -9.20 -27.48 8.20
N GLY A 40 -8.36 -27.07 9.15
CA GLY A 40 -6.91 -27.00 8.95
C GLY A 40 -6.44 -25.86 8.03
N ILE A 41 -7.30 -24.92 7.65
CA ILE A 41 -6.94 -23.72 6.89
C ILE A 41 -6.53 -22.63 7.87
N THR A 42 -5.25 -22.33 7.92
CA THR A 42 -4.73 -21.16 8.66
C THR A 42 -4.88 -19.91 7.79
N ILE A 43 -5.85 -19.05 8.12
CA ILE A 43 -6.02 -17.77 7.43
C ILE A 43 -5.27 -16.71 8.22
N SER A 44 -4.22 -16.18 7.63
CA SER A 44 -3.50 -15.03 8.15
C SER A 44 -4.22 -13.77 7.68
N THR A 45 -4.92 -13.07 8.57
CA THR A 45 -5.48 -11.74 8.26
C THR A 45 -4.46 -10.67 8.61
N SER A 46 -3.87 -10.05 7.59
CA SER A 46 -3.12 -8.81 7.77
C SER A 46 -4.07 -7.64 7.57
N THR A 47 -4.30 -6.85 8.62
CA THR A 47 -5.16 -5.65 8.59
C THR A 47 -4.44 -4.42 8.02
N ASP A 48 -3.33 -4.63 7.34
CA ASP A 48 -2.50 -3.53 6.83
C ASP A 48 -3.06 -3.01 5.50
N VAL A 49 -3.99 -2.05 5.60
CA VAL A 49 -4.46 -1.29 4.44
C VAL A 49 -3.38 -0.28 4.06
N ARG A 50 -2.62 -0.59 3.03
CA ARG A 50 -1.57 0.28 2.53
C ARG A 50 -2.17 1.37 1.64
N VAL A 51 -1.85 2.64 1.95
CA VAL A 51 -2.10 3.78 1.08
C VAL A 51 -0.80 4.09 0.33
N ILE A 52 -0.87 4.13 -1.01
CA ILE A 52 0.26 4.54 -1.85
C ILE A 52 -0.04 5.92 -2.38
N SER A 53 0.84 6.87 -2.04
CA SER A 53 0.74 8.27 -2.45
C SER A 53 1.73 8.57 -3.58
N SER A 54 1.31 9.39 -4.52
CA SER A 54 2.14 9.91 -5.62
C SER A 54 1.97 11.42 -5.73
N ASP A 55 3.06 12.15 -5.76
CA ASP A 55 3.03 13.58 -6.01
C ASP A 55 2.95 13.83 -7.54
N ILE A 56 1.97 14.63 -7.96
CA ILE A 56 1.67 14.94 -9.35
C ILE A 56 1.91 16.44 -9.57
N GLN A 57 2.70 16.76 -10.59
CA GLN A 57 3.05 18.16 -10.96
C GLN A 57 1.91 18.80 -11.78
N ALA A 58 0.70 18.77 -11.24
CA ALA A 58 -0.48 19.39 -11.83
C ALA A 58 -1.48 19.75 -10.72
N PRO A 59 -2.28 20.81 -10.90
CA PRO A 59 -3.33 21.19 -9.96
C PRO A 59 -4.35 20.06 -9.76
N ALA A 60 -4.88 19.95 -8.54
CA ALA A 60 -5.80 18.89 -8.14
C ALA A 60 -7.03 18.77 -9.04
N ASP A 61 -7.55 19.89 -9.56
CA ASP A 61 -8.71 19.87 -10.46
C ASP A 61 -8.39 19.22 -11.81
N ARG A 62 -7.18 19.41 -12.33
CA ARG A 62 -6.73 18.75 -13.56
C ARG A 62 -6.55 17.26 -13.36
N VAL A 63 -5.94 16.85 -12.24
CA VAL A 63 -5.78 15.43 -11.88
C VAL A 63 -7.15 14.78 -11.70
N TRP A 64 -8.05 15.45 -11.00
CA TRP A 64 -9.43 14.96 -10.81
C TRP A 64 -10.17 14.77 -12.13
N ALA A 65 -10.04 15.71 -13.06
CA ALA A 65 -10.73 15.65 -14.36
C ALA A 65 -10.31 14.45 -15.23
N VAL A 66 -9.06 13.96 -15.11
CA VAL A 66 -8.58 12.81 -15.91
C VAL A 66 -8.78 11.46 -15.21
N LEU A 67 -9.00 11.45 -13.89
CA LEU A 67 -9.07 10.23 -13.09
C LEU A 67 -10.19 9.27 -13.53
N PRO A 68 -11.43 9.71 -13.86
CA PRO A 68 -12.49 8.85 -14.37
C PRO A 68 -12.06 8.08 -15.62
N SER A 69 -11.44 8.74 -16.59
CA SER A 69 -10.99 8.08 -17.82
C SER A 69 -9.85 7.09 -17.59
N VAL A 70 -9.07 7.25 -16.53
CA VAL A 70 -8.07 6.26 -16.11
C VAL A 70 -8.76 5.02 -15.53
N TYR A 71 -9.78 5.22 -14.71
CA TYR A 71 -10.56 4.12 -14.15
C TYR A 71 -11.24 3.31 -15.26
N GLU A 72 -11.88 3.99 -16.22
CA GLU A 72 -12.48 3.34 -17.39
C GLU A 72 -11.44 2.51 -18.18
N GLN A 73 -10.26 3.07 -18.43
CA GLN A 73 -9.17 2.37 -19.13
C GLN A 73 -8.70 1.12 -18.38
N LEU A 74 -8.77 1.12 -17.05
CA LEU A 74 -8.42 -0.01 -16.19
C LEU A 74 -9.61 -0.98 -15.97
N GLY A 75 -10.76 -0.75 -16.59
CA GLY A 75 -11.97 -1.56 -16.41
C GLY A 75 -12.55 -1.47 -15.00
N LEU A 76 -12.30 -0.36 -14.31
CA LEU A 76 -12.85 -0.06 -12.99
C LEU A 76 -14.18 0.68 -13.18
N THR A 77 -15.29 0.03 -12.84
CA THR A 77 -16.60 0.69 -12.87
C THR A 77 -16.72 1.68 -11.72
N GLU A 78 -17.02 2.92 -12.03
CA GLU A 78 -17.00 4.01 -11.07
C GLU A 78 -18.22 4.03 -10.14
N ALA A 79 -17.96 4.31 -8.86
CA ALA A 79 -18.92 4.84 -7.91
C ALA A 79 -18.27 6.06 -7.25
N GLY A 80 -18.46 7.26 -7.83
CA GLY A 80 -17.76 8.45 -7.41
C GLY A 80 -18.52 9.32 -6.42
N THR A 81 -17.79 9.96 -5.51
CA THR A 81 -18.28 11.07 -4.68
C THR A 81 -17.54 12.34 -5.09
N ALA A 82 -18.16 13.17 -5.91
CA ALA A 82 -17.55 14.39 -6.44
C ALA A 82 -17.13 15.42 -5.38
N GLY A 83 -17.77 15.39 -4.20
CA GLY A 83 -17.57 16.42 -3.16
C GLY A 83 -16.16 16.45 -2.55
N ASN A 84 -15.47 15.32 -2.49
CA ASN A 84 -14.17 15.19 -1.82
C ASN A 84 -13.03 14.80 -2.78
N ARG A 85 -13.20 14.95 -4.09
CA ARG A 85 -12.27 14.44 -5.12
C ARG A 85 -11.82 13.00 -4.82
N THR A 86 -12.78 12.17 -4.41
CA THR A 86 -12.57 10.76 -4.15
C THR A 86 -13.37 9.93 -5.13
N LEU A 87 -12.69 9.04 -5.84
CA LEU A 87 -13.27 8.08 -6.77
C LEU A 87 -13.06 6.68 -6.24
N SER A 88 -14.11 5.88 -6.24
CA SER A 88 -14.06 4.49 -5.78
C SER A 88 -14.64 3.55 -6.81
N SER A 89 -14.12 2.34 -6.87
CA SER A 89 -14.63 1.25 -7.70
C SER A 89 -14.53 -0.06 -6.96
N THR A 90 -15.50 -0.94 -7.17
CA THR A 90 -15.43 -2.32 -6.66
C THR A 90 -15.53 -3.29 -7.82
N VAL A 91 -14.53 -4.15 -7.95
CA VAL A 91 -14.46 -5.20 -8.97
C VAL A 91 -14.36 -6.57 -8.32
N SER A 92 -14.90 -7.58 -9.03
CA SER A 92 -14.77 -8.98 -8.63
C SER A 92 -14.15 -9.76 -9.78
N PHE A 93 -13.16 -10.59 -9.47
CA PHE A 93 -12.46 -11.41 -10.45
C PHE A 93 -11.96 -12.71 -9.83
N THR A 94 -11.67 -13.70 -10.68
CA THR A 94 -11.12 -15.00 -10.28
C THR A 94 -9.89 -15.29 -11.12
N ARG A 95 -8.78 -15.65 -10.47
CA ARG A 95 -7.49 -16.03 -11.10
C ARG A 95 -6.80 -14.92 -11.88
N ARG A 96 -7.54 -14.10 -12.64
CA ARG A 96 -6.98 -13.06 -13.49
C ARG A 96 -7.72 -11.73 -13.31
N PHE A 97 -6.96 -10.66 -13.36
CA PHE A 97 -7.45 -9.29 -13.43
C PHE A 97 -6.68 -8.56 -14.53
N MET A 98 -7.35 -7.86 -15.41
CA MET A 98 -6.73 -7.16 -16.54
C MET A 98 -5.83 -8.06 -17.41
N GLY A 99 -6.19 -9.34 -17.58
CA GLY A 99 -5.40 -10.31 -18.35
C GLY A 99 -4.19 -10.91 -17.61
N GLU A 100 -3.80 -10.37 -16.47
CA GLU A 100 -2.69 -10.86 -15.66
C GLU A 100 -3.18 -11.74 -14.49
N GLN A 101 -2.25 -12.48 -13.88
CA GLN A 101 -2.57 -13.29 -12.70
C GLN A 101 -2.93 -12.40 -11.51
N ALA A 102 -3.98 -12.77 -10.76
CA ALA A 102 -4.44 -12.05 -9.57
C ALA A 102 -3.33 -11.81 -8.53
N THR A 103 -2.40 -12.75 -8.40
CA THR A 103 -1.25 -12.68 -7.49
C THR A 103 -0.29 -11.52 -7.79
N ARG A 104 -0.37 -10.91 -8.98
CA ARG A 104 0.43 -9.72 -9.30
C ARG A 104 -0.14 -8.44 -8.69
N PHE A 105 -1.39 -8.45 -8.32
CA PHE A 105 -2.11 -7.30 -7.75
C PHE A 105 -2.32 -7.44 -6.26
N VAL A 106 -2.61 -8.67 -5.80
CA VAL A 106 -2.93 -8.94 -4.40
C VAL A 106 -2.27 -10.22 -3.89
N ASP A 107 -1.90 -10.19 -2.63
CA ASP A 107 -1.46 -11.36 -1.88
C ASP A 107 -2.49 -11.65 -0.78
N CYS A 108 -3.14 -12.79 -0.87
CA CYS A 108 -4.14 -13.28 0.09
C CYS A 108 -3.60 -14.44 0.94
N GLY A 109 -2.28 -14.67 0.89
CA GLY A 109 -1.65 -15.84 1.50
C GLY A 109 -1.81 -17.12 0.67
N THR A 110 -1.44 -18.23 1.27
CA THR A 110 -1.48 -19.56 0.65
C THR A 110 -2.52 -20.43 1.35
N GLY A 111 -3.26 -21.17 0.56
CA GLY A 111 -4.18 -22.19 1.03
C GLY A 111 -3.49 -23.53 1.30
N SER A 112 -4.27 -24.57 1.56
CA SER A 112 -3.80 -25.95 1.65
C SER A 112 -3.00 -26.30 0.40
N PHE A 113 -1.92 -27.05 0.57
CA PHE A 113 -1.00 -27.46 -0.50
C PHE A 113 -0.14 -26.33 -1.12
N GLY A 114 0.01 -25.18 -0.44
CA GLY A 114 0.90 -24.11 -0.88
C GLY A 114 0.43 -23.31 -2.11
N THR A 115 -0.80 -23.51 -2.58
CA THR A 115 -1.33 -22.74 -3.71
C THR A 115 -1.83 -21.36 -3.25
N PRO A 116 -1.47 -20.27 -3.94
CA PRO A 116 -1.95 -18.94 -3.59
C PRO A 116 -3.48 -18.86 -3.57
N ILE A 117 -4.06 -18.31 -2.50
CA ILE A 117 -5.51 -18.13 -2.34
C ILE A 117 -6.07 -17.27 -3.49
N ALA A 118 -5.34 -16.26 -3.92
CA ALA A 118 -5.74 -15.38 -5.04
C ALA A 118 -5.89 -16.11 -6.39
N GLN A 119 -5.37 -17.34 -6.53
CA GLN A 119 -5.56 -18.15 -7.73
C GLN A 119 -6.76 -19.10 -7.65
N GLN A 120 -7.28 -19.33 -6.45
CA GLN A 120 -8.35 -20.32 -6.22
C GLN A 120 -9.70 -19.66 -5.98
N TYR A 121 -9.71 -18.51 -5.32
CA TYR A 121 -10.89 -17.86 -4.81
C TYR A 121 -11.30 -16.66 -5.67
N THR A 122 -12.56 -16.24 -5.53
CA THR A 122 -13.02 -14.98 -6.09
C THR A 122 -12.52 -13.84 -5.22
N ILE A 123 -11.82 -12.90 -5.85
CA ILE A 123 -11.33 -11.69 -5.19
C ILE A 123 -12.34 -10.57 -5.42
N ARG A 124 -12.80 -9.94 -4.34
CA ARG A 124 -13.50 -8.66 -4.39
C ARG A 124 -12.53 -7.59 -3.95
N MET A 125 -12.29 -6.63 -4.82
CA MET A 125 -11.31 -5.57 -4.63
C MET A 125 -11.99 -4.22 -4.77
N THR A 126 -11.83 -3.36 -3.75
CA THR A 126 -12.26 -1.96 -3.77
C THR A 126 -11.04 -1.09 -3.93
N VAL A 127 -11.05 -0.26 -4.96
CA VAL A 127 -10.01 0.71 -5.28
C VAL A 127 -10.57 2.09 -4.98
N THR A 128 -9.87 2.88 -4.17
CA THR A 128 -10.23 4.25 -3.84
C THR A 128 -9.06 5.17 -4.12
N SER A 129 -9.30 6.19 -4.95
CA SER A 129 -8.32 7.23 -5.26
C SER A 129 -8.81 8.57 -4.75
N THR A 130 -7.98 9.29 -4.01
CA THR A 130 -8.27 10.63 -3.48
C THR A 130 -7.23 11.61 -4.00
N VAL A 131 -7.69 12.75 -4.48
CA VAL A 131 -6.82 13.82 -5.00
C VAL A 131 -6.83 15.00 -4.04
N ASN A 132 -5.69 15.24 -3.40
CA ASN A 132 -5.48 16.34 -2.48
C ASN A 132 -4.61 17.42 -3.14
N PRO A 133 -4.93 18.72 -3.01
CA PRO A 133 -4.02 19.77 -3.45
C PRO A 133 -2.73 19.73 -2.63
N ALA A 134 -1.60 20.01 -3.26
CA ALA A 134 -0.36 20.21 -2.54
C ALA A 134 -0.41 21.53 -1.77
N THR A 135 0.35 21.62 -0.67
CA THR A 135 0.37 22.80 0.20
C THR A 135 0.87 24.07 -0.49
N ASP A 136 1.66 23.93 -1.54
CA ASP A 136 2.17 25.03 -2.37
C ASP A 136 1.18 25.48 -3.46
N GLY A 137 0.05 24.78 -3.63
CA GLY A 137 -1.00 25.07 -4.60
C GLY A 137 -0.64 24.79 -6.06
N THR A 138 0.59 24.37 -6.36
CA THR A 138 1.05 24.15 -7.75
C THR A 138 0.92 22.71 -8.20
N GLY A 139 0.95 21.77 -7.25
CA GLY A 139 0.82 20.33 -7.48
C GLY A 139 -0.37 19.72 -6.77
N SER A 140 -0.42 18.40 -6.80
CA SER A 140 -1.39 17.60 -6.06
C SER A 140 -0.77 16.29 -5.60
N ARG A 141 -1.42 15.68 -4.60
CA ARG A 141 -1.11 14.34 -4.13
C ARG A 141 -2.26 13.41 -4.47
N LEU A 142 -1.96 12.38 -5.24
CA LEU A 142 -2.86 11.29 -5.54
C LEU A 142 -2.61 10.16 -4.55
N GLU A 143 -3.61 9.82 -3.76
CA GLU A 143 -3.57 8.75 -2.79
C GLU A 143 -4.44 7.59 -3.29
N ASN A 144 -3.83 6.41 -3.45
CA ASN A 144 -4.51 5.20 -3.87
C ASN A 144 -4.58 4.23 -2.70
N ARG A 145 -5.77 3.78 -2.36
CA ARG A 145 -6.07 2.77 -1.33
C ARG A 145 -6.76 1.59 -1.97
N ILE A 146 -6.21 0.40 -1.76
CA ILE A 146 -6.81 -0.85 -2.25
C ILE A 146 -7.13 -1.74 -1.07
N GLU A 147 -8.39 -2.17 -1.01
CA GLU A 147 -8.87 -3.18 -0.09
C GLU A 147 -9.35 -4.38 -0.89
N ALA A 148 -8.82 -5.56 -0.57
CA ALA A 148 -9.21 -6.77 -1.27
C ALA A 148 -9.51 -7.91 -0.29
N ARG A 149 -10.49 -8.73 -0.66
CA ARG A 149 -10.87 -9.93 0.09
C ARG A 149 -11.09 -11.09 -0.86
N ALA A 150 -10.64 -12.26 -0.46
CA ALA A 150 -10.87 -13.50 -1.17
C ALA A 150 -12.07 -14.24 -0.57
N PHE A 151 -12.97 -14.72 -1.42
CA PHE A 151 -14.17 -15.47 -1.05
C PHE A 151 -14.11 -16.85 -1.69
N SER A 152 -14.33 -17.91 -0.88
CA SER A 152 -14.51 -19.25 -1.40
C SER A 152 -15.80 -19.36 -2.19
N SER A 153 -15.81 -20.16 -3.25
CA SER A 153 -17.01 -20.44 -4.06
C SER A 153 -17.98 -21.40 -3.39
N ASP A 154 -17.61 -22.00 -2.25
CA ASP A 154 -18.32 -23.14 -1.66
C ASP A 154 -19.51 -22.78 -0.77
N GLY A 155 -20.17 -21.63 -1.03
CA GLY A 155 -21.47 -21.34 -0.45
C GLY A 155 -21.48 -20.43 0.78
N ALA A 156 -22.58 -20.44 1.55
CA ALA A 156 -22.95 -19.48 2.60
C ALA A 156 -21.95 -19.29 3.77
N ASN A 157 -20.92 -20.13 3.86
CA ASN A 157 -19.83 -20.05 4.84
C ASN A 157 -18.49 -19.67 4.19
N ALA A 158 -18.52 -18.92 3.09
CA ALA A 158 -17.31 -18.47 2.41
C ALA A 158 -16.36 -17.77 3.39
N VAL A 159 -15.25 -18.42 3.68
CA VAL A 159 -14.21 -17.84 4.53
C VAL A 159 -13.55 -16.72 3.72
N ALA A 160 -13.75 -15.49 4.17
CA ALA A 160 -13.10 -14.34 3.55
C ALA A 160 -11.69 -14.20 4.12
N ALA A 161 -10.68 -14.31 3.26
CA ALA A 161 -9.31 -13.92 3.59
C ALA A 161 -9.11 -12.46 3.18
N GLN A 162 -8.51 -11.66 4.05
CA GLN A 162 -8.08 -10.33 3.69
C GLN A 162 -6.78 -10.42 2.88
N CYS A 163 -6.71 -9.64 1.78
CA CYS A 163 -5.56 -9.63 0.90
C CYS A 163 -4.78 -8.33 1.06
N ARG A 164 -3.47 -8.41 0.89
CA ARG A 164 -2.57 -7.25 0.83
C ARG A 164 -2.37 -6.85 -0.62
N THR A 165 -2.39 -5.55 -0.92
CA THR A 165 -2.00 -5.06 -2.25
C THR A 165 -0.50 -5.26 -2.52
N GLN A 166 -0.15 -5.55 -3.77
CA GLN A 166 1.23 -5.61 -4.26
C GLN A 166 1.74 -4.25 -4.79
N GLY A 167 0.90 -3.21 -4.75
CA GLY A 167 1.26 -1.87 -5.21
C GLY A 167 1.20 -1.66 -6.73
N ARG A 168 0.96 -2.73 -7.50
CA ARG A 168 0.99 -2.67 -8.97
C ARG A 168 -0.14 -1.81 -9.54
N LEU A 169 -1.36 -1.99 -9.06
CA LEU A 169 -2.50 -1.25 -9.57
C LEU A 169 -2.40 0.24 -9.22
N GLU A 170 -1.96 0.55 -8.02
CA GLU A 170 -1.72 1.92 -7.57
C GLU A 170 -0.69 2.64 -8.45
N GLN A 171 0.40 1.94 -8.80
CA GLN A 171 1.41 2.47 -9.73
C GLN A 171 0.84 2.68 -11.12
N MET A 172 0.03 1.73 -11.63
CA MET A 172 -0.63 1.87 -12.94
C MET A 172 -1.55 3.09 -12.98
N ILE A 173 -2.36 3.30 -11.94
CA ILE A 173 -3.22 4.48 -11.83
C ILE A 173 -2.38 5.76 -11.89
N SER A 174 -1.34 5.86 -11.07
CA SER A 174 -0.47 7.05 -11.02
C SER A 174 0.23 7.31 -12.35
N THR A 175 0.74 6.29 -13.01
CA THR A 175 1.41 6.39 -14.32
C THR A 175 0.44 6.85 -15.42
N LEU A 176 -0.76 6.28 -15.45
CA LEU A 176 -1.78 6.66 -16.45
C LEU A 176 -2.28 8.10 -16.24
N VAL A 177 -2.47 8.52 -14.99
CA VAL A 177 -2.81 9.92 -14.66
C VAL A 177 -1.73 10.86 -15.19
N GLN A 178 -0.45 10.59 -14.89
CA GLN A 178 0.66 11.40 -15.38
C GLN A 178 0.72 11.45 -16.90
N GLY A 179 0.55 10.29 -17.57
CA GLY A 179 0.53 10.21 -19.02
C GLY A 179 -0.58 11.04 -19.66
N LYS A 180 -1.80 11.04 -19.08
CA LYS A 180 -2.93 11.86 -19.58
C LYS A 180 -2.78 13.37 -19.32
N LEU A 181 -1.96 13.77 -18.36
CA LEU A 181 -1.70 15.19 -18.06
C LEU A 181 -0.64 15.78 -18.99
N THR A 182 0.19 14.95 -19.62
CA THR A 182 1.28 15.35 -20.53
C THR A 182 0.91 15.23 -22.01
N SER A 183 -0.21 14.58 -22.35
CA SER A 183 -0.76 14.46 -23.71
C SER A 183 -1.67 15.65 -24.06
#